data_731b9885d22c06d6fb3dcaa549e27d96
#
_entry.id   731b9885d22c06d6fb3dcaa549e27d96
#
_cell.length_a   1.000
_cell.length_b   1.000
_cell.length_c   1.000
_cell.angle_alpha   90.00
_cell.angle_beta   90.00
_cell.angle_gamma   90.00
#
_symmetry.space_group_name_H-M   'P 1'
#
loop_
_entity.id
_entity.type
_entity.pdbx_description
1 polymer ?
#
loop_
_entity_poly.entity_id
_entity_poly.type
_entity_poly.pdbx_seq_one_letter_code
_entity_poly.pdbx_strand_id
1 'polypeptide(L)'
;MTVSDSKKLFHEKFPYVIPGLYKRIVDEMLVELNLLNHQNEFTQDYLFCIGLTETFKELMKGYKPEKHLDLLFESLCSSTNFEAKEINEISQKSQKEFHDKTSKDILKLLKEKSNIELYPSRILNLGIYILISNSQDVKEKNESDINKMTSDIFEKLSLSTNKAEKDIGIYKSSISKMEQAKELIEELKIKNKKKEQK
;
A
#
# COMPACT_ATOMS: atom_id res chain seq x y z
N MET A 1 14.82 0.33 -17.96
CA MET A 1 14.21 1.69 -17.75
C MET A 1 14.68 2.21 -16.40
N THR A 2 15.29 3.39 -16.34
CA THR A 2 15.78 3.97 -15.07
C THR A 2 14.61 4.55 -14.25
N VAL A 3 14.85 4.85 -12.98
CA VAL A 3 13.87 5.58 -12.13
C VAL A 3 13.53 6.95 -12.76
N SER A 4 14.50 7.62 -13.40
CA SER A 4 14.26 8.89 -14.09
C SER A 4 13.32 8.72 -15.28
N ASP A 5 13.49 7.65 -16.06
CA ASP A 5 12.62 7.34 -17.20
C ASP A 5 11.18 7.04 -16.73
N SER A 6 11.03 6.26 -15.65
CA SER A 6 9.72 5.98 -15.05
C SER A 6 9.03 7.26 -14.57
N LYS A 7 9.75 8.17 -13.91
CA LYS A 7 9.20 9.46 -13.49
C LYS A 7 8.77 10.31 -14.68
N LYS A 8 9.57 10.39 -15.73
CA LYS A 8 9.22 11.12 -16.95
C LYS A 8 7.95 10.54 -17.58
N LEU A 9 7.91 9.22 -17.78
CA LEU A 9 6.76 8.53 -18.35
C LEU A 9 5.49 8.70 -17.49
N PHE A 10 5.64 8.68 -16.16
CA PHE A 10 4.54 8.95 -15.24
C PHE A 10 3.95 10.35 -15.45
N HIS A 11 4.77 11.40 -15.54
CA HIS A 11 4.29 12.75 -15.78
C HIS A 11 3.68 12.96 -17.17
N GLU A 12 4.11 12.18 -18.16
CA GLU A 12 3.49 12.18 -19.49
C GLU A 12 2.08 11.54 -19.45
N LYS A 13 1.90 10.48 -18.65
CA LYS A 13 0.63 9.77 -18.49
C LYS A 13 -0.34 10.45 -17.51
N PHE A 14 0.19 11.10 -16.48
CA PHE A 14 -0.58 11.83 -15.48
C PHE A 14 -0.28 13.33 -15.56
N PRO A 15 -1.02 14.09 -16.41
CA PRO A 15 -0.72 15.50 -16.69
C PRO A 15 -1.23 16.46 -15.61
N TYR A 16 -1.72 15.96 -14.48
CA TYR A 16 -2.29 16.79 -13.42
C TYR A 16 -1.27 17.07 -12.31
N VAL A 17 -1.44 18.22 -11.66
CA VAL A 17 -0.63 18.56 -10.50
C VAL A 17 -1.03 17.71 -9.30
N ILE A 18 -0.07 17.02 -8.72
CA ILE A 18 -0.25 16.26 -7.48
C ILE A 18 -0.03 17.21 -6.31
N PRO A 19 -1.00 17.34 -5.38
CA PRO A 19 -0.81 18.16 -4.18
C PRO A 19 0.41 17.70 -3.39
N GLY A 20 1.19 18.65 -2.84
CA GLY A 20 2.48 18.38 -2.20
C GLY A 20 2.44 17.30 -1.12
N LEU A 21 1.31 17.21 -0.40
CA LEU A 21 1.08 16.16 0.59
C LEU A 21 1.19 14.74 0.02
N TYR A 22 0.70 14.50 -1.20
CA TYR A 22 0.67 13.18 -1.84
C TYR A 22 1.87 12.94 -2.77
N LYS A 23 2.54 14.01 -3.22
CA LYS A 23 3.63 13.92 -4.20
C LYS A 23 4.76 13.01 -3.73
N ARG A 24 5.18 13.17 -2.47
CA ARG A 24 6.23 12.34 -1.89
C ARG A 24 5.88 10.85 -1.90
N ILE A 25 4.63 10.51 -1.57
CA ILE A 25 4.16 9.12 -1.55
C ILE A 25 4.20 8.52 -2.95
N VAL A 26 3.70 9.27 -3.95
CA VAL A 26 3.73 8.83 -5.35
C VAL A 26 5.17 8.63 -5.83
N ASP A 27 6.07 9.56 -5.50
CA ASP A 27 7.49 9.45 -5.84
C ASP A 27 8.15 8.22 -5.20
N GLU A 28 7.85 7.92 -3.92
CA GLU A 28 8.35 6.73 -3.22
C GLU A 28 7.82 5.44 -3.84
N MET A 29 6.53 5.39 -4.18
CA MET A 29 5.92 4.23 -4.85
C MET A 29 6.50 4.00 -6.25
N LEU A 30 6.72 5.06 -7.04
CA LEU A 30 7.39 4.96 -8.34
C LEU A 30 8.77 4.35 -8.25
N VAL A 31 9.56 4.79 -7.26
CA VAL A 31 10.91 4.25 -7.04
C VAL A 31 10.83 2.78 -6.68
N GLU A 32 9.95 2.41 -5.75
CA GLU A 32 9.82 1.03 -5.29
C GLU A 32 9.36 0.09 -6.40
N LEU A 33 8.33 0.46 -7.15
CA LEU A 33 7.85 -0.35 -8.27
C LEU A 33 8.91 -0.47 -9.37
N ASN A 34 9.62 0.61 -9.69
CA ASN A 34 10.72 0.54 -10.66
C ASN A 34 11.81 -0.44 -10.19
N LEU A 35 12.19 -0.39 -8.91
CA LEU A 35 13.20 -1.31 -8.38
C LEU A 35 12.72 -2.76 -8.41
N LEU A 36 11.47 -3.04 -8.05
CA LEU A 36 10.90 -4.39 -8.10
C LEU A 36 10.87 -4.94 -9.53
N ASN A 37 10.47 -4.14 -10.51
CA ASN A 37 10.46 -4.55 -11.91
C ASN A 37 11.84 -4.93 -12.48
N HIS A 38 12.93 -4.55 -11.82
CA HIS A 38 14.29 -4.91 -12.21
C HIS A 38 14.85 -6.13 -11.44
N GLN A 39 14.08 -6.71 -10.54
CA GLN A 39 14.51 -7.91 -9.83
C GLN A 39 14.10 -9.16 -10.61
N ASN A 40 15.08 -9.98 -10.98
CA ASN A 40 14.83 -11.20 -11.76
C ASN A 40 13.97 -12.23 -11.02
N GLU A 41 14.05 -12.24 -9.70
CA GLU A 41 13.32 -13.17 -8.83
C GLU A 41 11.93 -12.65 -8.44
N PHE A 42 11.61 -11.40 -8.77
CA PHE A 42 10.32 -10.80 -8.42
C PHE A 42 9.20 -11.40 -9.29
N THR A 43 8.14 -11.82 -8.62
CA THR A 43 6.90 -12.25 -9.25
C THR A 43 5.74 -11.39 -8.74
N GLN A 44 4.86 -10.99 -9.66
CA GLN A 44 3.63 -10.26 -9.32
C GLN A 44 2.62 -11.24 -8.73
N ASP A 45 2.79 -11.57 -7.45
CA ASP A 45 1.89 -12.45 -6.72
C ASP A 45 0.68 -11.68 -6.14
N TYR A 46 -0.28 -12.44 -5.58
CA TYR A 46 -1.50 -11.87 -5.01
C TYR A 46 -1.25 -11.02 -3.75
N LEU A 47 -0.20 -11.31 -2.97
CA LEU A 47 0.15 -10.51 -1.78
C LEU A 47 0.73 -9.17 -2.18
N PHE A 48 1.57 -9.13 -3.23
CA PHE A 48 2.02 -7.88 -3.84
C PHE A 48 0.83 -7.06 -4.35
N CYS A 49 -0.11 -7.69 -5.07
CA CYS A 49 -1.29 -6.99 -5.59
C CYS A 49 -2.16 -6.40 -4.49
N ILE A 50 -2.44 -7.16 -3.41
CA ILE A 50 -3.16 -6.66 -2.22
C ILE A 50 -2.38 -5.53 -1.55
N GLY A 51 -1.09 -5.74 -1.30
CA GLY A 51 -0.23 -4.74 -0.67
C GLY A 51 -0.18 -3.43 -1.43
N LEU A 52 -0.02 -3.48 -2.74
CA LEU A 52 0.03 -2.28 -3.59
C LEU A 52 -1.31 -1.55 -3.63
N THR A 53 -2.41 -2.26 -3.92
CA THR A 53 -3.73 -1.63 -4.07
C THR A 53 -4.23 -1.03 -2.77
N GLU A 54 -4.15 -1.74 -1.66
CA GLU A 54 -4.66 -1.28 -0.38
C GLU A 54 -3.78 -0.20 0.23
N THR A 55 -2.45 -0.30 0.11
CA THR A 55 -1.53 0.76 0.53
C THR A 55 -1.79 2.05 -0.27
N PHE A 56 -1.96 1.96 -1.60
CA PHE A 56 -2.29 3.10 -2.42
C PHE A 56 -3.61 3.74 -1.98
N LYS A 57 -4.68 2.96 -1.82
CA LYS A 57 -5.99 3.45 -1.38
C LYS A 57 -5.90 4.17 -0.04
N GLU A 58 -5.22 3.58 0.94
CA GLU A 58 -5.10 4.13 2.28
C GLU A 58 -4.32 5.45 2.28
N LEU A 59 -3.16 5.48 1.63
CA LEU A 59 -2.31 6.67 1.56
C LEU A 59 -2.90 7.79 0.68
N MET A 60 -3.78 7.45 -0.27
CA MET A 60 -4.47 8.43 -1.12
C MET A 60 -5.82 8.88 -0.55
N LYS A 61 -6.24 8.43 0.63
CA LYS A 61 -7.46 8.92 1.29
C LYS A 61 -7.46 10.44 1.39
N GLY A 62 -8.56 11.06 0.92
CA GLY A 62 -8.72 12.51 0.90
C GLY A 62 -8.03 13.24 -0.24
N TYR A 63 -7.40 12.52 -1.19
CA TYR A 63 -6.90 13.11 -2.43
C TYR A 63 -8.05 13.75 -3.23
N LYS A 64 -7.84 14.94 -3.75
CA LYS A 64 -8.81 15.67 -4.58
C LYS A 64 -8.17 16.14 -5.89
N PRO A 65 -8.88 16.05 -7.01
CA PRO A 65 -10.22 15.47 -7.17
C PRO A 65 -10.18 13.94 -7.23
N GLU A 66 -11.15 13.29 -6.58
CA GLU A 66 -11.20 11.79 -6.49
C GLU A 66 -11.21 11.11 -7.86
N LYS A 67 -11.83 11.70 -8.87
CA LYS A 67 -11.87 11.18 -10.24
C LYS A 67 -10.50 11.00 -10.89
N HIS A 68 -9.44 11.54 -10.32
CA HIS A 68 -8.07 11.34 -10.81
C HIS A 68 -7.38 10.12 -10.22
N LEU A 69 -7.96 9.48 -9.18
CA LEU A 69 -7.28 8.38 -8.46
C LEU A 69 -7.04 7.18 -9.35
N ASP A 70 -8.02 6.79 -10.18
CA ASP A 70 -7.86 5.65 -11.08
C ASP A 70 -6.75 5.90 -12.09
N LEU A 71 -6.75 7.08 -12.72
CA LEU A 71 -5.69 7.48 -13.66
C LEU A 71 -4.32 7.58 -12.97
N LEU A 72 -4.28 8.06 -11.72
CA LEU A 72 -3.05 8.15 -10.93
C LEU A 72 -2.46 6.76 -10.68
N PHE A 73 -3.29 5.79 -10.29
CA PHE A 73 -2.88 4.41 -10.07
C PHE A 73 -2.44 3.74 -11.37
N GLU A 74 -3.21 3.92 -12.45
CA GLU A 74 -2.88 3.40 -13.78
C GLU A 74 -1.54 3.97 -14.29
N SER A 75 -1.35 5.28 -14.15
CA SER A 75 -0.09 5.94 -14.54
C SER A 75 1.09 5.47 -13.71
N LEU A 76 0.91 5.26 -12.41
CA LEU A 76 1.92 4.72 -11.49
C LEU A 76 2.36 3.32 -11.93
N CYS A 77 1.42 2.42 -12.16
CA CYS A 77 1.69 1.05 -12.59
C CYS A 77 2.34 1.02 -13.99
N SER A 78 1.71 1.64 -14.97
CA SER A 78 2.14 1.55 -16.36
C SER A 78 3.46 2.27 -16.66
N SER A 79 3.86 3.24 -15.83
CA SER A 79 5.18 3.87 -15.93
C SER A 79 6.32 3.04 -15.33
N THR A 80 5.98 1.94 -14.68
CA THR A 80 6.91 0.99 -14.07
C THR A 80 6.74 -0.43 -14.60
N ASN A 81 6.09 -0.57 -15.77
CA ASN A 81 5.81 -1.84 -16.49
C ASN A 81 4.89 -2.80 -15.73
N PHE A 82 3.99 -2.30 -14.90
CA PHE A 82 2.91 -3.07 -14.29
C PHE A 82 1.57 -2.77 -14.95
N GLU A 83 0.67 -3.75 -14.94
CA GLU A 83 -0.70 -3.61 -15.47
C GLU A 83 -1.69 -3.36 -14.32
N ALA A 84 -2.17 -2.12 -14.18
CA ALA A 84 -3.04 -1.71 -13.09
C ALA A 84 -4.35 -2.52 -13.02
N LYS A 85 -4.92 -2.85 -14.18
CA LYS A 85 -6.15 -3.64 -14.28
C LYS A 85 -5.94 -5.05 -13.73
N GLU A 86 -4.89 -5.73 -14.17
CA GLU A 86 -4.53 -7.07 -13.70
C GLU A 86 -4.28 -7.08 -12.19
N ILE A 87 -3.51 -6.11 -11.68
CA ILE A 87 -3.25 -5.95 -10.24
C ILE A 87 -4.56 -5.80 -9.45
N ASN A 88 -5.47 -4.94 -9.91
CA ASN A 88 -6.76 -4.73 -9.26
C ASN A 88 -7.62 -6.00 -9.29
N GLU A 89 -7.68 -6.72 -10.41
CA GLU A 89 -8.44 -7.97 -10.54
C GLU A 89 -7.92 -9.06 -9.60
N ILE A 90 -6.59 -9.27 -9.57
CA ILE A 90 -5.95 -10.23 -8.67
C ILE A 90 -6.19 -9.84 -7.21
N SER A 91 -6.01 -8.56 -6.86
CA SER A 91 -6.23 -8.07 -5.51
C SER A 91 -7.67 -8.29 -5.05
N GLN A 92 -8.67 -7.90 -5.85
CA GLN A 92 -10.08 -8.07 -5.51
C GLN A 92 -10.49 -9.53 -5.37
N LYS A 93 -10.03 -10.40 -6.27
CA LYS A 93 -10.29 -11.84 -6.20
C LYS A 93 -9.71 -12.43 -4.93
N SER A 94 -8.46 -12.10 -4.62
CA SER A 94 -7.77 -12.62 -3.45
C SER A 94 -8.37 -12.08 -2.16
N GLN A 95 -8.71 -10.81 -2.07
CA GLN A 95 -9.38 -10.25 -0.90
C GLN A 95 -10.71 -10.95 -0.60
N LYS A 96 -11.50 -11.30 -1.63
CA LYS A 96 -12.73 -12.10 -1.45
C LYS A 96 -12.44 -13.48 -0.87
N GLU A 97 -11.36 -14.13 -1.29
CA GLU A 97 -10.97 -15.45 -0.77
C GLU A 97 -10.55 -15.39 0.70
N PHE A 98 -9.89 -14.30 1.11
CA PHE A 98 -9.47 -14.08 2.50
C PHE A 98 -10.54 -13.41 3.37
N HIS A 99 -11.65 -12.95 2.77
CA HIS A 99 -12.75 -12.35 3.52
C HIS A 99 -13.33 -13.32 4.55
N ASP A 100 -13.66 -12.81 5.71
CA ASP A 100 -14.20 -13.56 6.85
C ASP A 100 -13.33 -14.72 7.37
N LYS A 101 -12.04 -14.70 7.08
CA LYS A 101 -11.07 -15.67 7.62
C LYS A 101 -10.47 -15.19 8.94
N THR A 102 -10.15 -16.15 9.80
CA THR A 102 -9.33 -15.87 10.98
C THR A 102 -7.86 -15.79 10.61
N SER A 103 -7.02 -15.20 11.46
CA SER A 103 -5.57 -15.14 11.25
C SER A 103 -4.93 -16.52 11.09
N LYS A 104 -5.49 -17.55 11.75
CA LYS A 104 -5.04 -18.94 11.61
C LYS A 104 -5.39 -19.53 10.24
N ASP A 105 -6.60 -19.24 9.74
CA ASP A 105 -7.03 -19.68 8.41
C ASP A 105 -6.21 -18.97 7.32
N ILE A 106 -5.92 -17.67 7.52
CA ILE A 106 -5.04 -16.90 6.64
C ILE A 106 -3.66 -17.55 6.58
N LEU A 107 -3.04 -17.85 7.73
CA LEU A 107 -1.74 -18.53 7.76
C LEU A 107 -1.76 -19.87 7.03
N LYS A 108 -2.82 -20.66 7.21
CA LYS A 108 -2.97 -21.95 6.53
C LYS A 108 -3.01 -21.76 5.02
N LEU A 109 -3.84 -20.84 4.52
CA LEU A 109 -3.94 -20.52 3.10
C LEU A 109 -2.62 -19.98 2.52
N LEU A 110 -1.94 -19.10 3.26
CA LEU A 110 -0.63 -18.60 2.86
C LEU A 110 0.39 -19.73 2.69
N LYS A 111 0.41 -20.71 3.61
CA LYS A 111 1.28 -21.89 3.52
C LYS A 111 0.92 -22.82 2.37
N GLU A 112 -0.37 -23.04 2.12
CA GLU A 112 -0.84 -23.88 1.01
C GLU A 112 -0.51 -23.26 -0.36
N LYS A 113 -0.55 -21.92 -0.44
CA LYS A 113 -0.21 -21.15 -1.65
C LYS A 113 1.29 -20.87 -1.79
N SER A 114 2.10 -21.05 -0.75
CA SER A 114 3.54 -20.75 -0.73
C SER A 114 4.43 -21.76 -1.48
N ASN A 115 3.87 -22.54 -2.43
CA ASN A 115 4.67 -23.17 -3.48
C ASN A 115 5.35 -22.15 -4.43
N ILE A 116 5.00 -20.85 -4.28
CA ILE A 116 5.62 -19.73 -4.96
C ILE A 116 6.63 -19.13 -3.98
N GLU A 117 7.88 -19.06 -4.38
CA GLU A 117 8.93 -18.37 -3.62
C GLU A 117 8.54 -16.89 -3.51
N LEU A 118 8.16 -16.46 -2.30
CA LEU A 118 7.72 -15.09 -2.04
C LEU A 118 8.93 -14.15 -2.12
N TYR A 119 8.91 -13.21 -3.03
CA TYR A 119 9.96 -12.18 -3.10
C TYR A 119 9.81 -11.18 -1.94
N PRO A 120 10.78 -11.11 -1.00
CA PRO A 120 10.65 -10.29 0.21
C PRO A 120 10.76 -8.79 -0.11
N SER A 121 9.63 -8.14 -0.31
CA SER A 121 9.51 -6.70 -0.55
C SER A 121 8.67 -6.01 0.53
N ARG A 122 8.78 -4.68 0.62
CA ARG A 122 7.93 -3.88 1.52
C ARG A 122 6.46 -4.05 1.16
N ILE A 123 6.12 -4.02 -0.12
CA ILE A 123 4.74 -4.17 -0.59
C ILE A 123 4.16 -5.54 -0.21
N LEU A 124 4.94 -6.62 -0.34
CA LEU A 124 4.53 -7.95 0.12
C LEU A 124 4.29 -7.97 1.63
N ASN A 125 5.21 -7.39 2.42
CA ASN A 125 5.05 -7.31 3.87
C ASN A 125 3.77 -6.57 4.27
N LEU A 126 3.43 -5.48 3.57
CA LEU A 126 2.19 -4.75 3.77
C LEU A 126 0.96 -5.56 3.33
N GLY A 127 1.05 -6.34 2.25
CA GLY A 127 -0.02 -7.24 1.82
C GLY A 127 -0.38 -8.27 2.90
N ILE A 128 0.61 -8.92 3.49
CA ILE A 128 0.41 -9.85 4.61
C ILE A 128 -0.18 -9.12 5.82
N TYR A 129 0.39 -7.97 6.22
CA TYR A 129 -0.10 -7.18 7.35
C TYR A 129 -1.57 -6.76 7.15
N ILE A 130 -1.95 -6.30 5.97
CA ILE A 130 -3.31 -5.88 5.64
C ILE A 130 -4.29 -7.05 5.75
N LEU A 131 -3.93 -8.24 5.26
CA LEU A 131 -4.75 -9.44 5.40
C LEU A 131 -4.98 -9.80 6.88
N ILE A 132 -3.93 -9.74 7.70
CA ILE A 132 -4.02 -10.04 9.14
C ILE A 132 -4.87 -8.98 9.84
N SER A 133 -4.64 -7.70 9.56
CA SER A 133 -5.38 -6.60 10.20
C SER A 133 -6.87 -6.61 9.86
N ASN A 134 -7.26 -7.22 8.74
CA ASN A 134 -8.64 -7.37 8.31
C ASN A 134 -9.27 -8.72 8.72
N SER A 135 -8.52 -9.59 9.42
CA SER A 135 -9.04 -10.90 9.84
C SER A 135 -10.13 -10.76 10.91
N GLN A 136 -11.02 -11.76 10.97
CA GLN A 136 -12.17 -11.72 11.88
C GLN A 136 -11.79 -11.64 13.35
N ASP A 137 -10.74 -12.34 13.74
CA ASP A 137 -10.26 -12.43 15.12
C ASP A 137 -9.41 -11.24 15.58
N VAL A 138 -9.23 -10.23 14.73
CA VAL A 138 -8.48 -8.99 15.04
C VAL A 138 -9.39 -7.83 15.43
N LYS A 139 -10.67 -7.88 15.07
CA LYS A 139 -11.63 -6.77 15.28
C LYS A 139 -11.73 -6.27 16.73
N GLU A 140 -11.46 -7.12 17.70
CA GLU A 140 -11.53 -6.81 19.14
C GLU A 140 -10.13 -6.71 19.81
N LYS A 141 -9.06 -6.79 19.02
CA LYS A 141 -7.68 -6.79 19.54
C LYS A 141 -7.07 -5.40 19.52
N ASN A 142 -6.21 -5.16 20.51
CA ASN A 142 -5.41 -3.94 20.53
C ASN A 142 -4.23 -4.05 19.55
N GLU A 143 -3.58 -2.92 19.27
CA GLU A 143 -2.48 -2.84 18.31
C GLU A 143 -1.28 -3.74 18.66
N SER A 144 -0.98 -3.90 19.95
CA SER A 144 0.11 -4.76 20.43
C SER A 144 -0.15 -6.22 20.08
N ASP A 145 -1.38 -6.70 20.24
CA ASP A 145 -1.77 -8.06 19.90
C ASP A 145 -1.70 -8.31 18.41
N ILE A 146 -2.14 -7.33 17.59
CA ILE A 146 -2.05 -7.41 16.13
C ILE A 146 -0.59 -7.49 15.69
N ASN A 147 0.29 -6.67 16.25
CA ASN A 147 1.71 -6.70 15.94
C ASN A 147 2.32 -8.06 16.27
N LYS A 148 2.02 -8.61 17.46
CA LYS A 148 2.49 -9.94 17.87
C LYS A 148 2.00 -11.05 16.94
N MET A 149 0.71 -11.04 16.60
CA MET A 149 0.14 -12.01 15.63
C MET A 149 0.81 -11.89 14.27
N THR A 150 1.08 -10.66 13.83
CA THR A 150 1.78 -10.40 12.58
C THR A 150 3.19 -10.98 12.60
N SER A 151 3.98 -10.70 13.65
CA SER A 151 5.33 -11.23 13.82
C SER A 151 5.35 -12.76 13.85
N ASP A 152 4.41 -13.40 14.58
CA ASP A 152 4.25 -14.85 14.63
C ASP A 152 3.97 -15.47 13.23
N ILE A 153 3.20 -14.77 12.41
CA ILE A 153 2.89 -15.24 11.04
C ILE A 153 4.10 -15.10 10.13
N PHE A 154 4.83 -13.97 10.19
CA PHE A 154 6.06 -13.78 9.42
C PHE A 154 7.10 -14.85 9.76
N GLU A 155 7.29 -15.16 11.04
CA GLU A 155 8.19 -16.22 11.49
C GLU A 155 7.79 -17.59 10.91
N LYS A 156 6.49 -17.93 10.98
CA LYS A 156 5.95 -19.19 10.44
C LYS A 156 6.01 -19.30 8.91
N LEU A 157 6.13 -18.17 8.21
CA LEU A 157 6.36 -18.10 6.77
C LEU A 157 7.86 -18.03 6.41
N SER A 158 8.76 -18.10 7.40
CA SER A 158 10.21 -17.95 7.22
C SER A 158 10.62 -16.61 6.59
N LEU A 159 9.81 -15.56 6.83
CA LEU A 159 10.08 -14.20 6.41
C LEU A 159 10.75 -13.40 7.53
N SER A 160 11.52 -12.38 7.19
CA SER A 160 12.20 -11.53 8.17
C SER A 160 11.22 -10.66 8.96
N THR A 161 10.98 -11.01 10.24
CA THR A 161 10.14 -10.25 11.16
C THR A 161 10.65 -8.82 11.36
N ASN A 162 11.95 -8.63 11.58
CA ASN A 162 12.56 -7.31 11.77
C ASN A 162 12.34 -6.39 10.57
N LYS A 163 12.45 -6.92 9.34
CA LYS A 163 12.18 -6.15 8.12
C LYS A 163 10.70 -5.79 8.02
N ALA A 164 9.83 -6.75 8.28
CA ALA A 164 8.38 -6.55 8.25
C ALA A 164 7.91 -5.51 9.28
N GLU A 165 8.37 -5.59 10.52
CA GLU A 165 8.05 -4.62 11.58
C GLU A 165 8.48 -3.20 11.20
N LYS A 166 9.67 -3.05 10.62
CA LYS A 166 10.16 -1.76 10.12
C LYS A 166 9.28 -1.21 9.00
N ASP A 167 8.94 -2.05 8.01
CA ASP A 167 8.11 -1.66 6.86
C ASP A 167 6.70 -1.26 7.30
N ILE A 168 6.09 -2.03 8.20
CA ILE A 168 4.77 -1.74 8.79
C ILE A 168 4.82 -0.46 9.64
N GLY A 169 5.88 -0.26 10.42
CA GLY A 169 6.08 0.96 11.22
C GLY A 169 6.19 2.21 10.34
N ILE A 170 6.91 2.15 9.23
CA ILE A 170 6.99 3.24 8.24
C ILE A 170 5.63 3.53 7.63
N TYR A 171 4.88 2.48 7.26
CA TYR A 171 3.53 2.62 6.70
C TYR A 171 2.57 3.30 7.68
N LYS A 172 2.48 2.81 8.93
CA LYS A 172 1.65 3.41 9.98
C LYS A 172 2.02 4.87 10.25
N SER A 173 3.32 5.16 10.34
CA SER A 173 3.82 6.53 10.52
C SER A 173 3.44 7.43 9.34
N SER A 174 3.46 6.92 8.12
CA SER A 174 3.04 7.67 6.93
C SER A 174 1.56 8.01 6.97
N ILE A 175 0.70 7.06 7.34
CA ILE A 175 -0.75 7.29 7.51
C ILE A 175 -0.99 8.37 8.57
N SER A 176 -0.42 8.22 9.77
CA SER A 176 -0.58 9.18 10.86
C SER A 176 -0.15 10.61 10.47
N LYS A 177 1.00 10.74 9.79
CA LYS A 177 1.48 12.04 9.29
C LYS A 177 0.54 12.63 8.23
N MET A 178 -0.05 11.78 7.37
CA MET A 178 -1.03 12.22 6.38
C MET A 178 -2.31 12.74 7.03
N GLU A 179 -2.80 12.07 8.07
CA GLU A 179 -3.98 12.49 8.83
C GLU A 179 -3.74 13.83 9.52
N GLN A 180 -2.64 13.96 10.27
CA GLN A 180 -2.25 15.21 10.91
C GLN A 180 -2.11 16.38 9.91
N ALA A 181 -1.51 16.13 8.76
CA ALA A 181 -1.37 17.17 7.73
C ALA A 181 -2.72 17.59 7.13
N LYS A 182 -3.65 16.66 6.96
CA LYS A 182 -5.04 16.97 6.50
C LYS A 182 -5.76 17.83 7.53
N GLU A 183 -5.73 17.46 8.80
CA GLU A 183 -6.35 18.23 9.89
C GLU A 183 -5.80 19.67 9.92
N LEU A 184 -4.48 19.83 9.83
CA LEU A 184 -3.85 21.15 9.82
C LEU A 184 -4.28 21.99 8.60
N ILE A 185 -4.38 21.38 7.41
CA ILE A 185 -4.86 22.07 6.20
C ILE A 185 -6.32 22.54 6.36
N GLU A 186 -7.17 21.72 6.97
CA GLU A 186 -8.58 22.08 7.23
C GLU A 186 -8.70 23.22 8.24
N GLU A 187 -7.94 23.18 9.33
CA GLU A 187 -7.88 24.27 10.30
C GLU A 187 -7.44 25.60 9.67
N LEU A 188 -6.42 25.57 8.82
CA LEU A 188 -5.94 26.77 8.12
C LEU A 188 -6.99 27.33 7.17
N LYS A 189 -7.75 26.48 6.45
CA LYS A 189 -8.86 26.92 5.59
C LYS A 189 -9.97 27.61 6.38
N ILE A 190 -10.32 27.06 7.55
CA ILE A 190 -11.35 27.64 8.43
C ILE A 190 -10.88 29.01 8.97
N LYS A 191 -9.61 29.13 9.41
CA LYS A 191 -9.04 30.39 9.89
C LYS A 191 -9.01 31.47 8.80
N ASN A 192 -8.66 31.11 7.57
CA ASN A 192 -8.63 32.06 6.45
C ASN A 192 -10.03 32.55 6.08
N LYS A 193 -11.04 31.66 5.99
CA LYS A 193 -12.42 32.05 5.73
C LYS A 193 -12.98 33.03 6.79
N LYS A 194 -12.62 32.85 8.07
CA LYS A 194 -13.02 33.76 9.16
C LYS A 194 -12.33 35.12 9.08
N LYS A 195 -11.17 35.24 8.44
CA LYS A 195 -10.48 36.53 8.21
C LYS A 195 -11.04 37.29 7.02
N GLU A 196 -11.55 36.61 6.00
CA GLU A 196 -12.17 37.24 4.81
C GLU A 196 -13.59 37.74 5.09
N GLN A 197 -14.21 37.32 6.20
CA GLN A 197 -15.55 37.75 6.63
C GLN A 197 -15.54 38.91 7.65
N LYS A 198 -14.35 39.43 7.99
CA LYS A 198 -14.15 40.60 8.86
C LYS A 198 -13.62 41.80 8.06
#